data_711614b24a25dd9b6c6dcdcafc9a6eaf
#
_entry.id   711614b24a25dd9b6c6dcdcafc9a6eaf
#
_cell.length_a   1.000
_cell.length_b   1.000
_cell.length_c   1.000
_cell.angle_alpha   90.00
_cell.angle_beta   90.00
_cell.angle_gamma   90.00
#
_symmetry.space_group_name_H-M   'P 1'
#
loop_
_entity.id
_entity.type
_entity.pdbx_description
1 polymer ?
#
loop_
_entity_poly.entity_id
_entity_poly.type
_entity_poly.pdbx_seq_one_letter_code
_entity_poly.pdbx_strand_id
1 'polypeptide(L)'
;MRAVVIKPHPIVFDKVERLINVNGMNFEEEFIAKVISEHLAKQKNGKLPTITDAFEIYMHEAKSSHRPTFVKHANYHFRSFKEFFGDLTLDELKHWHITEYRDYQLNRGLSPVSIRKHNNTLNAMLNVAFKHLDRDRLSPFRALKIRGEGETKRSMPIITTQLIHQVKAHLLKNPSPHKLVALIQLNTGFRLSEPLFARLEDCILDHDIPHLWIRRNALSDRKTKSSIRAVPLCGVSLDAAKELYKIAKKRKSEWFVPHYARDNGNSSCSQIIKKTLKEFDFKSHMFRHAIIDRLKACNDIPTRLAESITGHSSGGSEFNMYGTVGYTLEQKRDVILKVLI
;
A
#
# COMPACT_ATOMS: atom_id res chain seq x y z
N MET A 1 -2.45 -33.08 -52.85
CA MET A 1 -2.44 -32.35 -51.57
C MET A 1 -3.74 -31.55 -51.48
N ARG A 2 -4.67 -31.93 -50.59
CA ARG A 2 -5.93 -31.17 -50.38
C ARG A 2 -5.64 -30.08 -49.38
N ALA A 3 -5.83 -28.81 -49.76
CA ALA A 3 -5.75 -27.68 -48.84
C ALA A 3 -6.92 -27.77 -47.84
N VAL A 4 -6.60 -27.86 -46.58
CA VAL A 4 -7.60 -27.77 -45.50
C VAL A 4 -7.90 -26.29 -45.32
N VAL A 5 -9.07 -25.88 -45.80
CA VAL A 5 -9.61 -24.53 -45.53
C VAL A 5 -10.14 -24.54 -44.11
N ILE A 6 -9.36 -23.99 -43.18
CA ILE A 6 -9.83 -23.77 -41.80
C ILE A 6 -10.73 -22.53 -41.83
N LYS A 7 -12.05 -22.74 -41.67
CA LYS A 7 -12.99 -21.61 -41.51
C LYS A 7 -12.73 -20.98 -40.10
N PRO A 8 -12.50 -19.67 -40.03
CA PRO A 8 -12.33 -19.02 -38.75
C PRO A 8 -13.64 -19.10 -37.93
N HIS A 9 -13.49 -19.18 -36.62
CA HIS A 9 -14.61 -19.30 -35.67
C HIS A 9 -15.56 -18.10 -35.83
N PRO A 10 -16.90 -18.28 -35.80
CA PRO A 10 -17.88 -17.21 -36.05
C PRO A 10 -17.73 -15.99 -35.14
N ILE A 11 -17.27 -16.18 -33.89
CA ILE A 11 -17.04 -15.10 -32.91
C ILE A 11 -15.93 -14.15 -33.35
N VAL A 12 -14.91 -14.62 -34.09
CA VAL A 12 -13.80 -13.78 -34.59
C VAL A 12 -14.28 -12.89 -35.69
N PHE A 13 -15.15 -13.42 -36.58
CA PHE A 13 -15.76 -12.65 -37.67
C PHE A 13 -16.68 -11.54 -37.14
N ASP A 14 -17.52 -11.82 -36.14
CA ASP A 14 -18.44 -10.84 -35.52
C ASP A 14 -17.70 -9.69 -34.83
N LYS A 15 -16.57 -9.99 -34.19
CA LYS A 15 -15.70 -8.94 -33.56
C LYS A 15 -15.00 -8.07 -34.62
N VAL A 16 -14.54 -8.64 -35.70
CA VAL A 16 -13.89 -7.90 -36.79
C VAL A 16 -14.90 -7.04 -37.53
N GLU A 17 -16.09 -7.53 -37.85
CA GLU A 17 -17.16 -6.73 -38.45
C GLU A 17 -17.65 -5.60 -37.56
N ARG A 18 -17.74 -5.80 -36.22
CA ARG A 18 -18.04 -4.72 -35.28
C ARG A 18 -16.96 -3.65 -35.19
N LEU A 19 -15.68 -4.02 -35.30
CA LEU A 19 -14.57 -3.06 -35.39
C LEU A 19 -14.57 -2.24 -36.68
N ILE A 20 -14.98 -2.84 -37.77
CA ILE A 20 -15.09 -2.19 -39.09
C ILE A 20 -16.30 -1.23 -39.12
N ASN A 21 -17.40 -1.56 -38.43
CA ASN A 21 -18.63 -0.76 -38.45
C ASN A 21 -18.71 0.35 -37.38
N VAL A 22 -17.78 0.42 -36.44
CA VAL A 22 -17.76 1.50 -35.45
C VAL A 22 -16.97 2.68 -35.98
N ASN A 23 -17.67 3.71 -36.46
CA ASN A 23 -17.21 5.06 -36.83
C ASN A 23 -16.86 5.37 -38.31
N GLY A 24 -17.23 4.56 -39.28
CA GLY A 24 -17.02 4.97 -40.69
C GLY A 24 -15.56 5.22 -41.10
N MET A 25 -14.59 4.69 -40.35
CA MET A 25 -13.19 4.74 -40.72
C MET A 25 -12.82 3.51 -41.53
N ASN A 26 -12.46 3.74 -42.79
CA ASN A 26 -11.78 2.73 -43.61
C ASN A 26 -10.37 2.52 -43.03
N PHE A 27 -10.20 1.47 -42.23
CA PHE A 27 -8.86 0.98 -41.91
C PHE A 27 -8.28 0.33 -43.18
N GLU A 28 -7.05 0.70 -43.53
CA GLU A 28 -6.34 0.07 -44.66
C GLU A 28 -6.29 -1.44 -44.46
N GLU A 29 -6.55 -2.20 -45.51
CA GLU A 29 -6.53 -3.67 -45.47
C GLU A 29 -5.26 -4.26 -44.89
N GLU A 30 -4.14 -3.53 -45.01
CA GLU A 30 -2.85 -3.86 -44.42
C GLU A 30 -2.84 -3.84 -42.88
N PHE A 31 -3.55 -2.90 -42.26
CA PHE A 31 -3.68 -2.85 -40.81
C PHE A 31 -4.52 -4.01 -40.28
N ILE A 32 -5.63 -4.30 -40.93
CA ILE A 32 -6.50 -5.45 -40.60
C ILE A 32 -5.74 -6.76 -40.80
N ALA A 33 -5.02 -6.93 -41.91
CA ALA A 33 -4.18 -8.09 -42.17
C ALA A 33 -3.07 -8.24 -41.11
N LYS A 34 -2.47 -7.15 -40.67
CA LYS A 34 -1.44 -7.14 -39.63
C LYS A 34 -2.01 -7.57 -38.27
N VAL A 35 -3.15 -7.02 -37.84
CA VAL A 35 -3.82 -7.40 -36.60
C VAL A 35 -4.27 -8.85 -36.61
N ILE A 36 -4.84 -9.32 -37.76
CA ILE A 36 -5.22 -10.72 -37.92
C ILE A 36 -3.98 -11.62 -37.93
N SER A 37 -2.89 -11.22 -38.64
CA SER A 37 -1.66 -12.01 -38.69
C SER A 37 -0.95 -12.09 -37.34
N GLU A 38 -0.94 -11.02 -36.57
CA GLU A 38 -0.41 -11.02 -35.20
C GLU A 38 -1.27 -11.88 -34.26
N HIS A 39 -2.59 -11.84 -34.39
CA HIS A 39 -3.49 -12.69 -33.62
C HIS A 39 -3.38 -14.17 -34.00
N LEU A 40 -3.28 -14.46 -35.30
CA LEU A 40 -3.06 -15.82 -35.84
C LEU A 40 -1.64 -16.33 -35.55
N ALA A 41 -0.63 -15.45 -35.53
CA ALA A 41 0.74 -15.82 -35.15
C ALA A 41 0.81 -16.18 -33.63
N LYS A 42 0.08 -15.49 -32.78
CA LYS A 42 -0.10 -15.87 -31.37
C LYS A 42 -0.84 -17.22 -31.22
N GLN A 43 -1.78 -17.54 -32.08
CA GLN A 43 -2.45 -18.84 -32.12
C GLN A 43 -1.64 -19.94 -32.81
N LYS A 44 -0.83 -19.62 -33.82
CA LYS A 44 -0.04 -20.59 -34.61
C LYS A 44 1.16 -21.18 -33.86
N ASN A 45 1.64 -20.54 -32.83
CA ASN A 45 2.79 -21.06 -32.07
C ASN A 45 2.45 -22.25 -31.16
N GLY A 46 1.21 -22.73 -31.10
CA GLY A 46 0.82 -23.95 -30.37
C GLY A 46 1.23 -23.99 -28.89
N LYS A 47 1.85 -22.92 -28.38
CA LYS A 47 2.34 -22.83 -27.03
C LYS A 47 1.19 -22.39 -26.11
N LEU A 48 0.77 -23.30 -25.25
CA LEU A 48 -0.22 -22.99 -24.23
C LEU A 48 0.32 -21.90 -23.29
N PRO A 49 -0.50 -20.89 -22.94
CA PRO A 49 -0.07 -19.83 -22.03
C PRO A 49 0.33 -20.37 -20.67
N THR A 50 1.45 -19.89 -20.16
CA THR A 50 2.07 -20.30 -18.90
C THR A 50 1.77 -19.33 -17.77
N ILE A 51 2.22 -19.68 -16.55
CA ILE A 51 2.16 -18.75 -15.40
C ILE A 51 3.06 -17.53 -15.60
N THR A 52 4.10 -17.63 -16.46
CA THR A 52 4.92 -16.48 -16.85
C THR A 52 4.13 -15.51 -17.70
N ASP A 53 3.41 -16.02 -18.72
CA ASP A 53 2.54 -15.19 -19.55
C ASP A 53 1.46 -14.51 -18.69
N ALA A 54 0.88 -15.24 -17.72
CA ALA A 54 -0.08 -14.67 -16.78
C ALA A 54 0.52 -13.55 -15.91
N PHE A 55 1.78 -13.67 -15.51
CA PHE A 55 2.47 -12.63 -14.76
C PHE A 55 2.75 -11.39 -15.60
N GLU A 56 3.16 -11.55 -16.84
CA GLU A 56 3.39 -10.45 -17.79
C GLU A 56 2.10 -9.67 -18.07
N ILE A 57 0.99 -10.38 -18.34
CA ILE A 57 -0.34 -9.78 -18.49
C ILE A 57 -0.72 -9.02 -17.23
N TYR A 58 -0.54 -9.62 -16.05
CA TYR A 58 -0.86 -8.97 -14.78
C TYR A 58 -0.06 -7.69 -14.55
N MET A 59 1.23 -7.69 -14.86
CA MET A 59 2.08 -6.51 -14.72
C MET A 59 1.70 -5.40 -15.68
N HIS A 60 1.22 -5.75 -16.90
CA HIS A 60 0.74 -4.79 -17.87
C HIS A 60 -0.61 -4.18 -17.47
N GLU A 61 -1.57 -5.01 -17.04
CA GLU A 61 -2.94 -4.60 -16.76
C GLU A 61 -3.13 -3.96 -15.36
N ALA A 62 -2.21 -4.22 -14.41
CA ALA A 62 -2.40 -3.79 -13.04
C ALA A 62 -2.22 -2.27 -12.88
N LYS A 63 -3.27 -1.58 -12.41
CA LYS A 63 -3.26 -0.13 -12.12
C LYS A 63 -2.13 0.32 -11.19
N SER A 64 -1.56 -0.59 -10.41
CA SER A 64 -0.48 -0.32 -9.45
C SER A 64 0.90 -0.72 -9.96
N SER A 65 1.04 -1.16 -11.21
CA SER A 65 2.31 -1.61 -11.80
C SER A 65 3.41 -0.53 -11.83
N HIS A 66 3.01 0.76 -11.77
CA HIS A 66 3.94 1.89 -11.63
C HIS A 66 4.57 2.02 -10.23
N ARG A 67 4.10 1.26 -9.22
CA ARG A 67 4.57 1.38 -7.83
C ARG A 67 5.70 0.39 -7.54
N PRO A 68 6.92 0.84 -7.18
CA PRO A 68 8.07 -0.05 -6.94
C PRO A 68 7.80 -1.14 -5.89
N THR A 69 7.06 -0.82 -4.83
CA THR A 69 6.70 -1.80 -3.79
C THR A 69 5.74 -2.87 -4.30
N PHE A 70 4.78 -2.51 -5.15
CA PHE A 70 3.89 -3.47 -5.80
C PHE A 70 4.68 -4.42 -6.69
N VAL A 71 5.52 -3.87 -7.58
CA VAL A 71 6.38 -4.63 -8.50
C VAL A 71 7.27 -5.61 -7.70
N LYS A 72 7.92 -5.14 -6.64
CA LYS A 72 8.77 -5.97 -5.77
C LYS A 72 8.00 -7.15 -5.17
N HIS A 73 6.81 -6.91 -4.62
CA HIS A 73 6.00 -7.97 -4.01
C HIS A 73 5.42 -8.93 -5.04
N ALA A 74 4.91 -8.42 -6.16
CA ALA A 74 4.38 -9.26 -7.24
C ALA A 74 5.47 -10.20 -7.78
N ASN A 75 6.67 -9.66 -8.09
CA ASN A 75 7.82 -10.45 -8.52
C ASN A 75 8.22 -11.51 -7.50
N TYR A 76 8.28 -11.15 -6.21
CA TYR A 76 8.67 -12.09 -5.15
C TYR A 76 7.69 -13.26 -5.07
N HIS A 77 6.38 -12.99 -5.04
CA HIS A 77 5.36 -14.03 -4.94
C HIS A 77 5.33 -14.91 -6.20
N PHE A 78 5.41 -14.32 -7.39
CA PHE A 78 5.48 -15.04 -8.65
C PHE A 78 6.71 -15.94 -8.73
N ARG A 79 7.92 -15.38 -8.50
CA ARG A 79 9.16 -16.15 -8.57
C ARG A 79 9.16 -17.31 -7.59
N SER A 80 8.75 -17.09 -6.35
CA SER A 80 8.68 -18.15 -5.33
C SER A 80 7.74 -19.29 -5.73
N PHE A 81 6.64 -19.01 -6.43
CA PHE A 81 5.74 -20.04 -6.95
C PHE A 81 6.36 -20.75 -8.16
N LYS A 82 6.94 -20.01 -9.10
CA LYS A 82 7.59 -20.56 -10.28
C LYS A 82 8.82 -21.39 -9.94
N GLU A 83 9.60 -21.00 -8.94
CA GLU A 83 10.74 -21.79 -8.45
C GLU A 83 10.31 -23.14 -7.87
N PHE A 84 9.12 -23.22 -7.29
CA PHE A 84 8.61 -24.45 -6.69
C PHE A 84 8.04 -25.44 -7.72
N PHE A 85 7.32 -24.99 -8.72
CA PHE A 85 6.64 -25.84 -9.71
C PHE A 85 7.21 -25.76 -11.14
N GLY A 86 8.10 -24.85 -11.44
CA GLY A 86 8.47 -24.53 -12.81
C GLY A 86 7.45 -23.61 -13.50
N ASP A 87 7.57 -23.49 -14.81
CA ASP A 87 6.70 -22.66 -15.64
C ASP A 87 5.50 -23.46 -16.16
N LEU A 88 4.57 -23.80 -15.28
CA LEU A 88 3.37 -24.56 -15.62
C LEU A 88 2.51 -23.82 -16.63
N THR A 89 1.89 -24.56 -17.54
CA THR A 89 0.81 -23.99 -18.35
C THR A 89 -0.41 -23.69 -17.49
N LEU A 90 -1.21 -22.70 -17.91
CA LEU A 90 -2.42 -22.36 -17.17
C LEU A 90 -3.44 -23.53 -17.13
N ASP A 91 -3.38 -24.45 -18.07
CA ASP A 91 -4.27 -25.63 -18.12
C ASP A 91 -3.82 -26.74 -17.17
N GLU A 92 -2.53 -26.90 -16.96
CA GLU A 92 -1.96 -27.83 -15.97
C GLU A 92 -2.22 -27.37 -14.53
N LEU A 93 -2.38 -26.05 -14.32
CA LEU A 93 -2.54 -25.49 -12.99
C LEU A 93 -3.88 -25.91 -12.36
N LYS A 94 -3.83 -26.71 -11.31
CA LYS A 94 -4.98 -27.27 -10.57
C LYS A 94 -4.93 -26.83 -9.10
N HIS A 95 -6.05 -27.01 -8.39
CA HIS A 95 -6.16 -26.63 -6.98
C HIS A 95 -5.16 -27.36 -6.06
N TRP A 96 -4.79 -28.61 -6.39
CA TRP A 96 -3.82 -29.34 -5.59
C TRP A 96 -2.42 -28.72 -5.58
N HIS A 97 -1.96 -28.09 -6.69
CA HIS A 97 -0.72 -27.34 -6.71
C HIS A 97 -0.74 -26.20 -5.67
N ILE A 98 -1.90 -25.58 -5.50
CA ILE A 98 -2.05 -24.46 -4.58
C ILE A 98 -2.02 -24.93 -3.12
N THR A 99 -2.62 -26.10 -2.85
CA THR A 99 -2.59 -26.69 -1.51
C THR A 99 -1.20 -27.18 -1.16
N GLU A 100 -0.49 -27.78 -2.08
CA GLU A 100 0.90 -28.23 -1.91
C GLU A 100 1.84 -27.03 -1.67
N TYR A 101 1.70 -25.97 -2.46
CA TYR A 101 2.49 -24.74 -2.26
C TYR A 101 2.21 -24.08 -0.89
N ARG A 102 0.94 -24.08 -0.46
CA ARG A 102 0.57 -23.63 0.89
C ARG A 102 1.29 -24.44 1.96
N ASP A 103 1.28 -25.76 1.85
CA ASP A 103 1.86 -26.65 2.83
C ASP A 103 3.38 -26.53 2.86
N TYR A 104 4.00 -26.39 1.69
CA TYR A 104 5.43 -26.03 1.58
C TYR A 104 5.74 -24.73 2.32
N GLN A 105 4.94 -23.68 2.14
CA GLN A 105 5.15 -22.41 2.82
C GLN A 105 4.96 -22.51 4.34
N LEU A 106 3.97 -23.31 4.80
CA LEU A 106 3.77 -23.60 6.23
C LEU A 106 4.97 -24.33 6.83
N ASN A 107 5.49 -25.34 6.14
CA ASN A 107 6.66 -26.12 6.57
C ASN A 107 7.94 -25.25 6.64
N ARG A 108 8.02 -24.20 5.82
CA ARG A 108 9.09 -23.18 5.92
C ARG A 108 8.88 -22.17 7.06
N GLY A 109 7.83 -22.30 7.86
CA GLY A 109 7.55 -21.43 9.00
C GLY A 109 6.93 -20.08 8.63
N LEU A 110 6.39 -19.91 7.41
CA LEU A 110 5.68 -18.68 7.08
C LEU A 110 4.37 -18.60 7.88
N SER A 111 4.06 -17.39 8.37
CA SER A 111 2.79 -17.19 9.07
C SER A 111 1.60 -17.31 8.09
N PRO A 112 0.42 -17.79 8.56
CA PRO A 112 -0.79 -17.86 7.75
C PRO A 112 -1.15 -16.55 7.06
N VAL A 113 -0.94 -15.42 7.74
CA VAL A 113 -1.14 -14.07 7.17
C VAL A 113 -0.20 -13.79 5.99
N SER A 114 1.05 -14.23 6.06
CA SER A 114 2.02 -14.08 4.96
C SER A 114 1.62 -14.95 3.77
N ILE A 115 1.25 -16.20 4.04
CA ILE A 115 0.76 -17.14 3.01
C ILE A 115 -0.49 -16.58 2.34
N ARG A 116 -1.44 -16.01 3.09
CA ARG A 116 -2.61 -15.35 2.53
C ARG A 116 -2.25 -14.20 1.58
N LYS A 117 -1.24 -13.40 1.89
CA LYS A 117 -0.75 -12.33 1.01
C LYS A 117 -0.18 -12.88 -0.31
N HIS A 118 0.63 -13.95 -0.25
CA HIS A 118 1.13 -14.63 -1.44
C HIS A 118 -0.04 -15.11 -2.30
N ASN A 119 -0.97 -15.85 -1.68
CA ASN A 119 -2.14 -16.39 -2.35
C ASN A 119 -2.99 -15.30 -3.03
N ASN A 120 -3.24 -14.19 -2.34
CA ASN A 120 -4.03 -13.09 -2.89
C ASN A 120 -3.36 -12.46 -4.12
N THR A 121 -2.03 -12.32 -4.12
CA THR A 121 -1.30 -11.81 -5.28
C THR A 121 -1.40 -12.76 -6.47
N LEU A 122 -1.15 -14.05 -6.26
CA LEU A 122 -1.23 -15.08 -7.30
C LEU A 122 -2.66 -15.26 -7.82
N ASN A 123 -3.65 -15.18 -6.93
CA ASN A 123 -5.06 -15.20 -7.30
C ASN A 123 -5.44 -14.00 -8.19
N ALA A 124 -4.99 -12.80 -7.84
CA ALA A 124 -5.22 -11.61 -8.63
C ALA A 124 -4.55 -11.71 -10.02
N MET A 125 -3.32 -12.23 -10.08
CA MET A 125 -2.58 -12.47 -11.31
C MET A 125 -3.37 -13.38 -12.25
N LEU A 126 -3.83 -14.53 -11.77
CA LEU A 126 -4.57 -15.48 -12.60
C LEU A 126 -5.94 -14.95 -13.03
N ASN A 127 -6.66 -14.25 -12.15
CA ASN A 127 -7.95 -13.66 -12.52
C ASN A 127 -7.81 -12.62 -13.64
N VAL A 128 -6.76 -11.80 -13.59
CA VAL A 128 -6.47 -10.83 -14.67
C VAL A 128 -6.10 -11.56 -15.94
N ALA A 129 -5.23 -12.56 -15.88
CA ALA A 129 -4.80 -13.33 -17.04
C ALA A 129 -5.96 -14.11 -17.68
N PHE A 130 -6.81 -14.77 -16.89
CA PHE A 130 -7.97 -15.50 -17.42
C PHE A 130 -8.95 -14.56 -18.12
N LYS A 131 -9.20 -13.37 -17.53
CA LYS A 131 -10.04 -12.35 -18.16
C LYS A 131 -9.41 -11.85 -19.48
N HIS A 132 -8.11 -11.57 -19.49
CA HIS A 132 -7.39 -11.08 -20.68
C HIS A 132 -7.39 -12.11 -21.81
N LEU A 133 -7.29 -13.40 -21.47
CA LEU A 133 -7.27 -14.53 -22.40
C LEU A 133 -8.65 -15.06 -22.77
N ASP A 134 -9.74 -14.38 -22.39
CA ASP A 134 -11.13 -14.80 -22.58
C ASP A 134 -11.41 -16.25 -22.10
N ARG A 135 -10.75 -16.66 -21.01
CA ARG A 135 -10.94 -17.97 -20.40
C ARG A 135 -12.00 -17.90 -19.30
N ASP A 136 -13.13 -18.57 -19.53
CA ASP A 136 -14.18 -18.72 -18.50
C ASP A 136 -13.77 -19.78 -17.46
N ARG A 137 -12.81 -19.40 -16.64
CA ARG A 137 -12.24 -20.26 -15.61
C ARG A 137 -11.98 -19.49 -14.31
N LEU A 138 -12.35 -20.09 -13.20
CA LEU A 138 -12.01 -19.54 -11.87
C LEU A 138 -10.57 -19.87 -11.50
N SER A 139 -9.90 -18.91 -10.86
CA SER A 139 -8.55 -19.12 -10.33
C SER A 139 -8.55 -20.26 -9.29
N PRO A 140 -7.62 -21.21 -9.41
CA PRO A 140 -7.49 -22.30 -8.42
C PRO A 140 -7.01 -21.80 -7.04
N PHE A 141 -6.54 -20.55 -6.92
CA PHE A 141 -6.23 -19.89 -5.65
C PHE A 141 -7.47 -19.41 -4.88
N ARG A 142 -8.65 -19.49 -5.51
CA ARG A 142 -9.90 -19.09 -4.86
C ARG A 142 -10.20 -19.98 -3.66
N ALA A 143 -10.72 -19.38 -2.57
CA ALA A 143 -11.19 -20.04 -1.38
C ALA A 143 -10.17 -20.98 -0.69
N LEU A 144 -8.87 -20.74 -0.86
CA LEU A 144 -7.82 -21.50 -0.18
C LEU A 144 -7.97 -21.40 1.33
N LYS A 145 -8.11 -22.53 2.02
CA LYS A 145 -8.06 -22.61 3.48
C LYS A 145 -6.61 -22.73 3.96
N ILE A 146 -6.23 -21.96 4.97
CA ILE A 146 -4.88 -21.98 5.55
C ILE A 146 -5.00 -22.34 7.03
N ARG A 147 -4.32 -23.41 7.45
CA ARG A 147 -4.34 -23.87 8.86
C ARG A 147 -3.80 -22.75 9.77
N GLY A 148 -4.50 -22.48 10.88
CA GLY A 148 -4.14 -21.45 11.86
C GLY A 148 -4.43 -20.02 11.38
N GLU A 149 -5.16 -19.85 10.27
CA GLU A 149 -5.56 -18.53 9.83
C GLU A 149 -6.63 -17.94 10.76
N GLY A 150 -6.36 -16.73 11.27
CA GLY A 150 -7.21 -16.05 12.25
C GLY A 150 -6.89 -16.37 13.72
N GLU A 151 -6.20 -17.49 13.99
CA GLU A 151 -5.82 -17.87 15.36
C GLU A 151 -4.63 -17.06 15.88
N THR A 152 -3.72 -16.64 15.00
CA THR A 152 -2.51 -15.87 15.32
C THR A 152 -2.73 -14.37 15.18
N LYS A 153 -3.85 -13.82 15.64
CA LYS A 153 -3.90 -12.37 15.84
C LYS A 153 -2.89 -12.04 16.93
N ARG A 154 -1.73 -11.50 16.53
CA ARG A 154 -0.82 -10.87 17.49
C ARG A 154 -1.64 -9.81 18.22
N SER A 155 -1.99 -10.09 19.47
CA SER A 155 -2.51 -9.06 20.36
C SER A 155 -1.45 -7.96 20.41
N MET A 156 -1.84 -6.75 20.06
CA MET A 156 -0.95 -5.61 20.31
C MET A 156 -0.80 -5.49 21.83
N PRO A 157 0.42 -5.34 22.33
CA PRO A 157 0.61 -5.12 23.77
C PRO A 157 -0.16 -3.86 24.20
N ILE A 158 -0.75 -3.92 25.38
CA ILE A 158 -1.43 -2.76 25.99
C ILE A 158 -0.37 -1.67 26.20
N ILE A 159 -0.60 -0.52 25.59
CA ILE A 159 0.31 0.62 25.73
C ILE A 159 -0.19 1.50 26.88
N THR A 160 0.40 1.31 28.06
CA THR A 160 0.02 2.09 29.26
C THR A 160 0.54 3.53 29.16
N THR A 161 -0.13 4.45 29.85
CA THR A 161 0.31 5.84 29.97
C THR A 161 1.72 5.93 30.58
N GLN A 162 2.02 5.09 31.57
CA GLN A 162 3.34 5.02 32.20
C GLN A 162 4.43 4.64 31.18
N LEU A 163 4.20 3.62 30.35
CA LEU A 163 5.14 3.22 29.29
C LEU A 163 5.39 4.37 28.31
N ILE A 164 4.35 5.10 27.93
CA ILE A 164 4.48 6.25 27.01
C ILE A 164 5.33 7.36 27.64
N HIS A 165 5.15 7.66 28.93
CA HIS A 165 5.98 8.65 29.62
C HIS A 165 7.45 8.22 29.71
N GLN A 166 7.74 6.94 29.97
CA GLN A 166 9.10 6.38 29.95
C GLN A 166 9.74 6.50 28.57
N VAL A 167 9.01 6.11 27.52
CA VAL A 167 9.46 6.22 26.11
C VAL A 167 9.72 7.69 25.76
N LYS A 168 8.83 8.62 26.12
CA LYS A 168 9.02 10.07 25.93
C LYS A 168 10.30 10.56 26.61
N ALA A 169 10.50 10.23 27.88
CA ALA A 169 11.69 10.63 28.65
C ALA A 169 12.98 10.09 28.02
N HIS A 170 12.97 8.83 27.51
CA HIS A 170 14.10 8.25 26.81
C HIS A 170 14.39 8.96 25.48
N LEU A 171 13.37 9.34 24.71
CA LEU A 171 13.52 10.02 23.44
C LEU A 171 14.08 11.44 23.60
N LEU A 172 13.74 12.13 24.69
CA LEU A 172 14.23 13.47 24.99
C LEU A 172 15.72 13.50 25.38
N LYS A 173 16.29 12.37 25.79
CA LYS A 173 17.73 12.26 26.05
C LYS A 173 18.49 12.22 24.72
N ASN A 174 19.44 13.16 24.53
CA ASN A 174 20.29 13.25 23.34
C ASN A 174 19.48 13.23 22.02
N PRO A 175 18.79 14.34 21.68
CA PRO A 175 17.94 14.42 20.50
C PRO A 175 18.68 14.08 19.22
N SER A 176 18.05 13.29 18.37
CA SER A 176 18.56 12.92 17.05
C SER A 176 17.39 12.84 16.05
N PRO A 177 17.61 12.92 14.75
CA PRO A 177 16.51 13.02 13.79
C PRO A 177 15.42 11.93 13.94
N HIS A 178 15.79 10.67 14.19
CA HIS A 178 14.81 9.60 14.40
C HIS A 178 14.03 9.73 15.72
N LYS A 179 14.67 10.22 16.78
CA LYS A 179 14.01 10.48 18.06
C LYS A 179 13.03 11.65 17.96
N LEU A 180 13.43 12.72 17.26
CA LEU A 180 12.56 13.87 17.01
C LEU A 180 11.32 13.46 16.18
N VAL A 181 11.49 12.62 15.16
CA VAL A 181 10.36 12.06 14.41
C VAL A 181 9.43 11.23 15.28
N ALA A 182 9.98 10.40 16.18
CA ALA A 182 9.21 9.63 17.14
C ALA A 182 8.41 10.51 18.10
N LEU A 183 9.02 11.62 18.60
CA LEU A 183 8.34 12.62 19.44
C LEU A 183 7.21 13.33 18.67
N ILE A 184 7.38 13.60 17.36
CA ILE A 184 6.29 14.12 16.54
C ILE A 184 5.14 13.12 16.48
N GLN A 185 5.41 11.82 16.27
CA GLN A 185 4.38 10.79 16.21
C GLN A 185 3.57 10.67 17.52
N LEU A 186 4.17 11.00 18.67
CA LEU A 186 3.59 10.81 20.00
C LEU A 186 2.23 11.50 20.18
N ASN A 187 2.09 12.73 19.70
CA ASN A 187 0.87 13.52 19.85
C ASN A 187 0.13 13.81 18.53
N THR A 188 0.65 13.34 17.39
CA THR A 188 -0.01 13.53 16.08
C THR A 188 -0.60 12.27 15.50
N GLY A 189 -0.12 11.10 15.92
CA GLY A 189 -0.52 9.82 15.37
C GLY A 189 -0.10 9.61 13.91
N PHE A 190 0.86 10.36 13.40
CA PHE A 190 1.37 10.20 12.06
C PHE A 190 1.90 8.78 11.80
N ARG A 191 1.68 8.27 10.57
CA ARG A 191 2.48 7.15 10.08
C ARG A 191 3.91 7.63 9.91
N LEU A 192 4.89 6.75 10.17
CA LEU A 192 6.31 7.14 10.14
C LEU A 192 6.70 7.87 8.83
N SER A 193 6.23 7.38 7.69
CA SER A 193 6.51 7.99 6.38
C SER A 193 5.89 9.38 6.19
N GLU A 194 4.94 9.79 7.03
CA GLU A 194 4.25 11.06 6.86
C GLU A 194 5.17 12.26 7.19
N PRO A 195 5.76 12.36 8.38
CA PRO A 195 6.73 13.41 8.64
C PRO A 195 8.07 13.22 7.91
N LEU A 196 8.51 11.97 7.64
CA LEU A 196 9.77 11.71 6.95
C LEU A 196 9.82 12.25 5.54
N PHE A 197 8.68 12.19 4.84
CA PHE A 197 8.57 12.60 3.44
C PHE A 197 7.75 13.89 3.26
N ALA A 198 7.56 14.66 4.32
CA ALA A 198 6.98 15.99 4.23
C ALA A 198 7.99 16.97 3.62
N ARG A 199 7.49 17.95 2.85
CA ARG A 199 8.31 19.09 2.42
C ARG A 199 8.55 20.03 3.59
N LEU A 200 9.64 20.79 3.54
CA LEU A 200 9.90 21.80 4.56
C LEU A 200 8.82 22.89 4.59
N GLU A 201 8.32 23.27 3.43
CA GLU A 201 7.22 24.22 3.26
C GLU A 201 5.87 23.76 3.83
N ASP A 202 5.70 22.43 4.03
CA ASP A 202 4.50 21.87 4.66
C ASP A 202 4.51 22.00 6.19
N CYS A 203 5.65 22.33 6.79
CA CYS A 203 5.79 22.57 8.23
C CYS A 203 5.59 24.07 8.52
N ILE A 204 4.37 24.45 8.88
CA ILE A 204 3.97 25.82 9.16
C ILE A 204 4.11 26.07 10.65
N LEU A 205 5.14 26.84 11.03
CA LEU A 205 5.44 27.16 12.45
C LEU A 205 5.08 28.59 12.85
N ASP A 206 4.90 29.48 11.89
CA ASP A 206 4.57 30.90 12.05
C ASP A 206 3.07 31.22 12.00
N HIS A 207 2.23 30.17 12.17
CA HIS A 207 0.77 30.27 12.27
C HIS A 207 0.34 30.25 13.74
N ASP A 208 -0.82 30.85 14.08
CA ASP A 208 -1.42 30.80 15.42
C ASP A 208 -1.58 29.37 15.95
N ILE A 209 -1.79 28.43 15.03
CA ILE A 209 -1.80 26.99 15.31
C ILE A 209 -0.72 26.34 14.44
N PRO A 210 0.51 26.16 14.96
CA PRO A 210 1.57 25.46 14.25
C PRO A 210 1.12 24.04 13.83
N HIS A 211 1.37 23.67 12.58
CA HIS A 211 0.88 22.41 12.04
C HIS A 211 1.78 21.85 10.94
N LEU A 212 1.63 20.56 10.68
CA LEU A 212 2.29 19.87 9.56
C LEU A 212 1.24 19.39 8.55
N TRP A 213 1.39 19.81 7.30
CA TRP A 213 0.62 19.31 6.19
C TRP A 213 1.14 17.97 5.71
N ILE A 214 0.23 17.04 5.49
CA ILE A 214 0.51 15.76 4.84
C ILE A 214 -0.07 15.82 3.43
N ARG A 215 0.80 15.89 2.42
CA ARG A 215 0.43 16.07 1.01
C ARG A 215 1.08 15.00 0.14
N ARG A 216 0.66 14.89 -1.12
CA ARG A 216 1.34 14.10 -2.14
C ARG A 216 2.62 14.79 -2.56
N ASN A 217 3.67 14.00 -2.76
CA ASN A 217 4.94 14.48 -3.31
C ASN A 217 5.71 13.31 -3.95
N ALA A 218 6.90 13.60 -4.51
CA ALA A 218 7.72 12.64 -5.23
C ALA A 218 8.08 11.37 -4.43
N LEU A 219 8.28 11.48 -3.11
CA LEU A 219 8.60 10.35 -2.23
C LEU A 219 7.38 9.68 -1.60
N SER A 220 6.19 10.25 -1.74
CA SER A 220 4.99 9.79 -1.05
C SER A 220 3.73 9.95 -1.88
N ASP A 221 3.37 8.87 -2.58
CA ASP A 221 2.08 8.74 -3.23
C ASP A 221 1.00 8.39 -2.18
N ARG A 222 0.08 9.34 -1.92
CA ARG A 222 -1.03 9.14 -0.97
C ARG A 222 -2.18 8.43 -1.66
N LYS A 223 -2.52 7.23 -1.19
CA LYS A 223 -3.53 6.36 -1.80
C LYS A 223 -4.96 6.93 -1.78
N THR A 224 -5.29 7.80 -0.80
CA THR A 224 -6.65 8.30 -0.58
C THR A 224 -6.68 9.79 -0.33
N LYS A 225 -7.79 10.45 -0.65
CA LYS A 225 -8.04 11.87 -0.34
C LYS A 225 -7.96 12.13 1.18
N SER A 226 -8.45 11.20 2.02
CA SER A 226 -8.41 11.29 3.49
C SER A 226 -6.98 11.31 4.07
N SER A 227 -5.99 10.90 3.29
CA SER A 227 -4.58 10.99 3.70
C SER A 227 -4.01 12.41 3.62
N ILE A 228 -4.64 13.32 2.86
CA ILE A 228 -4.21 14.72 2.72
C ILE A 228 -4.88 15.51 3.83
N ARG A 229 -4.07 16.04 4.74
CA ARG A 229 -4.57 16.75 5.92
C ARG A 229 -3.50 17.59 6.59
N ALA A 230 -3.93 18.66 7.28
CA ALA A 230 -3.11 19.38 8.25
C ALA A 230 -3.38 18.83 9.65
N VAL A 231 -2.33 18.65 10.43
CA VAL A 231 -2.42 18.20 11.83
C VAL A 231 -1.65 19.16 12.72
N PRO A 232 -2.30 19.75 13.75
CA PRO A 232 -1.65 20.62 14.72
C PRO A 232 -0.49 19.93 15.43
N LEU A 233 0.54 20.70 15.71
CA LEU A 233 1.72 20.30 16.48
C LEU A 233 1.59 20.90 17.87
N CYS A 234 1.52 20.05 18.90
CA CYS A 234 1.31 20.47 20.29
C CYS A 234 2.33 19.83 21.23
N GLY A 235 2.75 20.56 22.29
CA GLY A 235 3.69 20.06 23.28
C GLY A 235 5.00 19.57 22.64
N VAL A 236 5.50 18.42 23.09
CA VAL A 236 6.78 17.85 22.63
C VAL A 236 6.84 17.61 21.11
N SER A 237 5.69 17.44 20.45
CA SER A 237 5.65 17.29 18.99
C SER A 237 5.95 18.60 18.28
N LEU A 238 5.55 19.74 18.85
CA LEU A 238 5.89 21.05 18.35
C LEU A 238 7.39 21.35 18.56
N ASP A 239 7.92 21.05 19.77
CA ASP A 239 9.33 21.28 20.07
C ASP A 239 10.23 20.45 19.14
N ALA A 240 9.89 19.18 18.95
CA ALA A 240 10.60 18.29 18.04
C ALA A 240 10.53 18.78 16.58
N ALA A 241 9.38 19.32 16.16
CA ALA A 241 9.21 19.86 14.81
C ALA A 241 10.06 21.13 14.61
N LYS A 242 10.13 22.02 15.60
CA LYS A 242 11.00 23.20 15.56
C LYS A 242 12.48 22.81 15.40
N GLU A 243 12.94 21.80 16.13
CA GLU A 243 14.32 21.31 16.00
C GLU A 243 14.61 20.69 14.62
N LEU A 244 13.71 19.86 14.09
CA LEU A 244 13.87 19.31 12.74
C LEU A 244 13.84 20.40 11.69
N TYR A 245 12.98 21.39 11.83
CA TYR A 245 12.91 22.55 10.93
C TYR A 245 14.22 23.33 10.91
N LYS A 246 14.84 23.61 12.08
CA LYS A 246 16.17 24.23 12.18
C LYS A 246 17.25 23.39 11.47
N ILE A 247 17.24 22.07 11.68
CA ILE A 247 18.17 21.14 11.01
C ILE A 247 18.00 21.21 9.49
N ALA A 248 16.76 21.19 8.99
CA ALA A 248 16.46 21.27 7.58
C ALA A 248 16.90 22.59 6.96
N LYS A 249 16.61 23.72 7.61
CA LYS A 249 17.07 25.06 7.20
C LYS A 249 18.59 25.16 7.15
N LYS A 250 19.28 24.69 8.17
CA LYS A 250 20.76 24.69 8.20
C LYS A 250 21.37 23.88 7.06
N ARG A 251 20.68 22.80 6.65
CA ARG A 251 21.09 21.95 5.51
C ARG A 251 20.62 22.46 4.16
N LYS A 252 19.89 23.57 4.11
CA LYS A 252 19.27 24.10 2.89
C LYS A 252 18.42 23.02 2.16
N SER A 253 17.73 22.20 2.92
CA SER A 253 16.94 21.09 2.39
C SER A 253 15.52 21.53 2.08
N GLU A 254 14.96 21.02 1.00
CA GLU A 254 13.54 21.13 0.66
C GLU A 254 12.67 20.16 1.45
N TRP A 255 13.28 19.18 2.15
CA TRP A 255 12.61 18.17 2.94
C TRP A 255 12.66 18.48 4.42
N PHE A 256 11.54 18.23 5.13
CA PHE A 256 11.44 18.47 6.56
C PHE A 256 12.39 17.59 7.39
N VAL A 257 12.61 16.33 6.96
CA VAL A 257 13.55 15.41 7.61
C VAL A 257 14.64 14.95 6.62
N PRO A 258 15.65 15.77 6.35
CA PRO A 258 16.66 15.53 5.30
C PRO A 258 17.38 14.19 5.38
N HIS A 259 17.58 13.65 6.60
CA HIS A 259 18.29 12.39 6.82
C HIS A 259 17.59 11.19 6.20
N TYR A 260 16.27 11.24 6.09
CA TYR A 260 15.43 10.09 5.71
C TYR A 260 14.59 10.34 4.46
N ALA A 261 14.62 11.54 3.90
CA ALA A 261 13.88 11.89 2.68
C ALA A 261 14.54 11.29 1.42
N ARG A 262 14.55 9.97 1.35
CA ARG A 262 15.16 9.18 0.27
C ARG A 262 14.56 7.79 0.21
N ASP A 263 14.87 7.07 -0.86
CA ASP A 263 14.49 5.66 -0.98
C ASP A 263 14.96 4.86 0.23
N ASN A 264 14.10 3.96 0.70
CA ASN A 264 14.27 3.15 1.91
C ASN A 264 14.46 3.95 3.22
N GLY A 265 14.36 5.29 3.20
CA GLY A 265 14.51 6.11 4.40
C GLY A 265 13.52 5.77 5.51
N ASN A 266 12.27 5.44 5.13
CA ASN A 266 11.26 4.97 6.08
C ASN A 266 11.67 3.65 6.79
N SER A 267 12.21 2.68 6.06
CA SER A 267 12.68 1.41 6.62
C SER A 267 13.89 1.63 7.53
N SER A 268 14.83 2.45 7.11
CA SER A 268 16.02 2.80 7.89
C SER A 268 15.64 3.48 9.21
N CYS A 269 14.77 4.49 9.16
CA CYS A 269 14.29 5.18 10.36
C CYS A 269 13.51 4.24 11.30
N SER A 270 12.64 3.40 10.76
CA SER A 270 11.89 2.40 11.53
C SER A 270 12.79 1.43 12.30
N GLN A 271 13.85 0.94 11.66
CA GLN A 271 14.82 0.04 12.29
C GLN A 271 15.61 0.74 13.40
N ILE A 272 16.03 1.99 13.17
CA ILE A 272 16.75 2.76 14.20
C ILE A 272 15.84 3.06 15.39
N ILE A 273 14.59 3.48 15.18
CA ILE A 273 13.61 3.68 16.26
C ILE A 273 13.41 2.37 17.04
N LYS A 274 13.25 1.23 16.35
CA LYS A 274 13.11 -0.09 17.00
C LYS A 274 14.34 -0.43 17.85
N LYS A 275 15.55 -0.12 17.38
CA LYS A 275 16.80 -0.34 18.12
C LYS A 275 16.89 0.59 19.35
N THR A 276 16.56 1.87 19.17
CA THR A 276 16.56 2.89 20.22
C THR A 276 15.58 2.56 21.36
N LEU A 277 14.41 2.00 21.02
CA LEU A 277 13.35 1.68 21.98
C LEU A 277 13.28 0.18 22.31
N LYS A 278 14.39 -0.56 22.12
CA LYS A 278 14.41 -2.02 22.31
C LYS A 278 14.06 -2.42 23.76
N GLU A 279 14.54 -1.68 24.75
CA GLU A 279 14.27 -1.95 26.17
C GLU A 279 12.78 -1.87 26.54
N PHE A 280 11.99 -1.09 25.79
CA PHE A 280 10.55 -0.94 25.95
C PHE A 280 9.73 -1.87 25.05
N ASP A 281 10.37 -2.71 24.23
CA ASP A 281 9.74 -3.43 23.08
C ASP A 281 8.81 -2.54 22.24
N PHE A 282 9.19 -1.27 22.09
CA PHE A 282 8.36 -0.25 21.47
C PHE A 282 8.79 0.04 20.02
N LYS A 283 7.82 0.17 19.11
CA LYS A 283 8.05 0.36 17.67
C LYS A 283 7.32 1.62 17.19
N SER A 284 7.80 2.22 16.11
CA SER A 284 7.23 3.46 15.55
C SER A 284 5.69 3.42 15.37
N HIS A 285 5.12 2.31 14.91
CA HIS A 285 3.67 2.23 14.71
C HIS A 285 2.86 2.24 16.02
N MET A 286 3.49 1.89 17.15
CA MET A 286 2.86 1.89 18.46
C MET A 286 2.53 3.31 18.94
N PHE A 287 3.28 4.35 18.55
CA PHE A 287 2.89 5.75 18.82
C PHE A 287 1.50 6.08 18.29
N ARG A 288 1.20 5.60 17.08
CA ARG A 288 -0.10 5.80 16.46
C ARG A 288 -1.21 5.02 17.17
N HIS A 289 -0.95 3.80 17.63
CA HIS A 289 -1.90 3.05 18.46
C HIS A 289 -2.15 3.78 19.78
N ALA A 290 -1.10 4.23 20.45
CA ALA A 290 -1.18 4.94 21.71
C ALA A 290 -2.03 6.22 21.67
N ILE A 291 -1.92 7.03 20.62
CA ILE A 291 -2.79 8.20 20.50
C ILE A 291 -4.23 7.82 20.15
N ILE A 292 -4.44 6.80 19.33
CA ILE A 292 -5.77 6.31 18.99
C ILE A 292 -6.48 5.81 20.26
N ASP A 293 -5.79 5.07 21.11
CA ASP A 293 -6.34 4.57 22.37
C ASP A 293 -6.69 5.73 23.31
N ARG A 294 -5.84 6.75 23.42
CA ARG A 294 -6.13 7.97 24.20
C ARG A 294 -7.33 8.73 23.64
N LEU A 295 -7.44 8.88 22.32
CA LEU A 295 -8.58 9.51 21.66
C LEU A 295 -9.88 8.74 21.92
N LYS A 296 -9.83 7.41 21.92
CA LYS A 296 -10.99 6.54 22.20
C LYS A 296 -11.40 6.57 23.66
N ALA A 297 -10.46 6.80 24.58
CA ALA A 297 -10.73 6.91 26.01
C ALA A 297 -11.47 8.21 26.38
N CYS A 298 -11.50 9.20 25.50
CA CYS A 298 -12.24 10.45 25.68
C CYS A 298 -13.63 10.34 25.05
N ASN A 299 -14.67 10.23 25.86
CA ASN A 299 -16.05 10.02 25.41
C ASN A 299 -16.64 11.21 24.63
N ASP A 300 -16.09 12.40 24.80
CA ASP A 300 -16.55 13.65 24.21
C ASP A 300 -15.88 13.98 22.85
N ILE A 301 -15.03 13.10 22.34
CA ILE A 301 -14.37 13.28 21.06
C ILE A 301 -15.14 12.54 19.95
N PRO A 302 -15.72 13.27 18.97
CA PRO A 302 -16.35 12.62 17.84
C PRO A 302 -15.34 11.74 17.07
N THR A 303 -15.70 10.49 16.81
CA THR A 303 -14.82 9.51 16.10
C THR A 303 -14.26 10.07 14.80
N ARG A 304 -15.07 10.80 14.02
CA ARG A 304 -14.64 11.38 12.75
C ARG A 304 -13.60 12.49 12.90
N LEU A 305 -13.70 13.28 13.97
CA LEU A 305 -12.70 14.29 14.27
C LEU A 305 -11.36 13.61 14.63
N ALA A 306 -11.38 12.56 15.45
CA ALA A 306 -10.20 11.72 15.74
C ALA A 306 -9.61 11.08 14.47
N GLU A 307 -10.46 10.60 13.57
CA GLU A 307 -10.05 10.04 12.26
C GLU A 307 -9.43 11.10 11.36
N SER A 308 -9.94 12.33 11.37
CA SER A 308 -9.37 13.44 10.59
C SER A 308 -7.95 13.82 11.02
N ILE A 309 -7.61 13.63 12.28
CA ILE A 309 -6.26 13.81 12.83
C ILE A 309 -5.37 12.66 12.38
N THR A 310 -5.81 11.43 12.60
CA THR A 310 -5.03 10.24 12.34
C THR A 310 -4.99 9.84 10.85
N GLY A 311 -5.91 10.32 10.02
CA GLY A 311 -6.02 9.99 8.61
C GLY A 311 -6.50 8.55 8.38
N HIS A 312 -7.45 8.09 9.21
CA HIS A 312 -8.28 6.93 8.93
C HIS A 312 -9.52 7.38 8.12
N SER A 313 -10.05 6.48 7.32
CA SER A 313 -11.37 6.62 6.74
C SER A 313 -12.19 5.43 7.22
N SER A 314 -13.17 5.68 8.08
CA SER A 314 -14.24 4.71 8.27
C SER A 314 -15.05 4.67 6.98
N GLY A 315 -15.18 3.46 6.41
CA GLY A 315 -15.79 3.27 5.11
C GLY A 315 -17.17 3.89 4.97
N GLY A 316 -17.34 4.62 3.88
CA GLY A 316 -18.58 4.66 3.13
C GLY A 316 -19.89 5.03 3.78
N SER A 317 -20.01 6.07 4.60
CA SER A 317 -21.32 6.70 4.72
C SER A 317 -21.40 7.87 3.73
N GLU A 318 -22.54 8.01 3.05
CA GLU A 318 -22.83 9.12 2.14
C GLU A 318 -22.58 10.49 2.79
N PHE A 319 -22.79 10.62 4.10
CA PHE A 319 -22.46 11.80 4.88
C PHE A 319 -21.01 12.29 4.70
N ASN A 320 -20.06 11.41 4.38
CA ASN A 320 -18.66 11.78 4.09
C ASN A 320 -18.47 12.39 2.70
N MET A 321 -19.44 12.27 1.82
CA MET A 321 -19.43 12.85 0.47
C MET A 321 -20.01 14.27 0.44
N TYR A 322 -20.76 14.64 1.47
CA TYR A 322 -21.39 15.96 1.61
C TYR A 322 -20.60 16.81 2.60
N GLY A 323 -20.39 18.07 2.26
CA GLY A 323 -19.60 19.02 3.03
C GLY A 323 -18.30 19.40 2.36
N THR A 324 -18.11 20.68 2.14
CA THR A 324 -16.94 21.24 1.43
C THR A 324 -15.80 21.58 2.37
N VAL A 325 -16.07 21.72 3.68
CA VAL A 325 -15.11 22.13 4.69
C VAL A 325 -14.90 20.98 5.69
N GLY A 326 -13.68 20.48 5.78
CA GLY A 326 -13.29 19.50 6.80
C GLY A 326 -13.17 20.16 8.19
N TYR A 327 -12.79 19.36 9.20
CA TYR A 327 -12.52 19.89 10.55
C TYR A 327 -11.40 20.91 10.55
N THR A 328 -11.60 22.02 11.30
CA THR A 328 -10.65 23.12 11.39
C THR A 328 -9.39 22.74 12.20
N LEU A 329 -8.36 23.57 12.11
CA LEU A 329 -7.15 23.39 12.90
C LEU A 329 -7.42 23.58 14.41
N GLU A 330 -8.33 24.50 14.77
CA GLU A 330 -8.76 24.74 16.13
C GLU A 330 -9.40 23.49 16.74
N GLN A 331 -10.37 22.92 16.05
CA GLN A 331 -11.06 21.69 16.49
C GLN A 331 -10.05 20.54 16.71
N LYS A 332 -9.12 20.36 15.77
CA LYS A 332 -8.09 19.32 15.89
C LYS A 332 -7.10 19.60 17.01
N ARG A 333 -6.69 20.87 17.20
CA ARG A 333 -5.80 21.29 18.30
C ARG A 333 -6.46 20.98 19.63
N ASP A 334 -7.69 21.38 19.83
CA ASP A 334 -8.42 21.22 21.09
C ASP A 334 -8.55 19.74 21.46
N VAL A 335 -8.78 18.87 20.47
CA VAL A 335 -8.78 17.42 20.69
C VAL A 335 -7.39 16.88 21.04
N ILE A 336 -6.32 17.34 20.36
CA ILE A 336 -4.96 16.90 20.67
C ILE A 336 -4.56 17.34 22.09
N LEU A 337 -4.94 18.55 22.50
CA LEU A 337 -4.65 19.06 23.85
C LEU A 337 -5.29 18.22 24.96
N LYS A 338 -6.49 17.65 24.73
CA LYS A 338 -7.15 16.73 25.69
C LYS A 338 -6.37 15.44 25.93
N VAL A 339 -5.61 15.00 24.93
CA VAL A 339 -4.88 13.71 24.96
C VAL A 339 -3.36 13.86 24.91
N LEU A 340 -2.87 15.05 25.24
CA LEU A 340 -1.46 15.41 25.17
C LEU A 340 -0.61 14.60 26.17
N ILE A 341 0.59 14.20 25.74
CA ILE A 341 1.62 13.53 26.58
C ILE A 341 2.88 14.41 26.62
#